data_d0f61262b0564ce4a69efa1db4118182
#
_entry.id   d0f61262b0564ce4a69efa1db4118182
#
_cell.length_a   1.000
_cell.length_b   1.000
_cell.length_c   1.000
_cell.angle_alpha   90.00
_cell.angle_beta   90.00
_cell.angle_gamma   90.00
#
_symmetry.space_group_name_H-M   'P 1'
#
loop_
_entity.id
_entity.type
_entity.pdbx_description
1 polymer ?
#
loop_
_entity_poly.entity_id
_entity_poly.type
_entity_poly.pdbx_seq_one_letter_code
_entity_poly.pdbx_strand_id
1 'polypeptide(L)'
;MFFVLSPAKNLNEKDPAPVKEFTQPDLLAEAEILMRQLRELAPQQIAELMHVSDKIALLNAERNAEWHTPFTPDNATQAVFMFNGDVYEGIAADTLKPEQIQYLQQHVRLLSGLYGVLRPLDLMQPYRLEMGTAFANTRGKNLYEFWGDIITDLLNDTLAQAGSDILVNLASQEYFKSVNTKKLKARLITPVFKDEKNGKYKIISFYAKRARGLMVRYAAEHNITDPEMLKNFDYEGYAFNVAASNESEWVFMRKEQTK
;
A
#
# COMPACT_ATOMS: atom_id res chain seq x y z
N MET A 1 -14.28 8.56 3.83
CA MET A 1 -13.39 7.52 4.42
C MET A 1 -12.36 7.10 3.38
N PHE A 2 -11.08 6.99 3.79
CA PHE A 2 -9.99 6.49 2.95
C PHE A 2 -9.26 5.34 3.64
N PHE A 3 -8.68 4.45 2.82
CA PHE A 3 -7.81 3.37 3.27
C PHE A 3 -6.38 3.63 2.83
N VAL A 4 -5.41 3.33 3.68
CA VAL A 4 -4.00 3.28 3.29
C VAL A 4 -3.49 1.85 3.37
N LEU A 5 -2.75 1.43 2.34
CA LEU A 5 -2.16 0.10 2.20
C LEU A 5 -0.64 0.18 2.01
N SER A 6 0.05 -0.89 2.36
CA SER A 6 1.45 -1.09 1.96
C SER A 6 1.53 -1.57 0.51
N PRO A 7 2.64 -1.33 -0.20
CA PRO A 7 2.90 -1.92 -1.50
C PRO A 7 3.27 -3.40 -1.35
N ALA A 8 3.60 -4.05 -2.46
CA ALA A 8 4.20 -5.38 -2.48
C ALA A 8 5.66 -5.33 -2.99
N LYS A 9 6.47 -6.29 -2.52
CA LYS A 9 7.85 -6.47 -3.02
C LYS A 9 7.88 -7.13 -4.40
N ASN A 10 6.93 -8.03 -4.66
CA ASN A 10 6.75 -8.65 -5.96
C ASN A 10 5.86 -7.78 -6.84
N LEU A 11 6.15 -7.80 -8.12
CA LEU A 11 5.44 -7.02 -9.12
C LEU A 11 4.98 -7.95 -10.25
N ASN A 12 3.81 -7.65 -10.81
CA ASN A 12 3.30 -8.28 -12.02
C ASN A 12 3.68 -7.41 -13.23
N GLU A 13 4.76 -7.78 -13.91
CA GLU A 13 5.27 -7.08 -15.09
C GLU A 13 4.84 -7.70 -16.40
N LYS A 14 4.07 -8.81 -16.34
CA LYS A 14 3.78 -9.63 -17.53
C LYS A 14 2.37 -9.45 -18.04
N ASP A 15 1.42 -9.31 -17.13
CA ASP A 15 0.01 -9.27 -17.51
C ASP A 15 -0.43 -7.83 -17.70
N PRO A 16 -1.10 -7.51 -18.81
CA PRO A 16 -1.65 -6.18 -19.01
C PRO A 16 -2.76 -5.90 -17.98
N ALA A 17 -2.90 -4.65 -17.60
CA ALA A 17 -4.03 -4.26 -16.75
C ALA A 17 -5.36 -4.49 -17.47
N PRO A 18 -6.38 -5.01 -16.77
CA PRO A 18 -7.69 -5.32 -17.38
C PRO A 18 -8.52 -4.06 -17.68
N VAL A 19 -8.08 -2.89 -17.22
CA VAL A 19 -8.76 -1.60 -17.42
C VAL A 19 -7.84 -0.63 -18.18
N LYS A 20 -8.47 0.26 -18.98
CA LYS A 20 -7.73 1.26 -19.77
C LYS A 20 -7.56 2.59 -19.05
N GLU A 21 -8.40 2.86 -18.05
CA GLU A 21 -8.35 4.08 -17.25
C GLU A 21 -7.08 4.11 -16.43
N PHE A 22 -6.44 5.26 -16.39
CA PHE A 22 -5.25 5.50 -15.60
C PHE A 22 -5.16 6.94 -15.12
N THR A 23 -4.34 7.16 -14.11
CA THR A 23 -3.96 8.48 -13.61
C THR A 23 -2.43 8.56 -13.48
N GLN A 24 -1.90 9.76 -13.27
CA GLN A 24 -0.47 10.00 -13.03
C GLN A 24 -0.22 10.16 -11.54
N PRO A 25 0.89 9.64 -11.00
CA PRO A 25 1.24 9.84 -9.59
C PRO A 25 1.40 11.33 -9.23
N ASP A 26 0.76 11.76 -8.15
CA ASP A 26 0.80 13.16 -7.71
C ASP A 26 2.22 13.59 -7.27
N LEU A 27 3.03 12.65 -6.75
CA LEU A 27 4.38 12.89 -6.25
C LEU A 27 5.48 12.39 -7.21
N LEU A 28 5.21 12.36 -8.51
CA LEU A 28 6.16 11.84 -9.51
C LEU A 28 7.49 12.62 -9.54
N ALA A 29 7.45 13.93 -9.37
CA ALA A 29 8.65 14.77 -9.30
C ALA A 29 9.55 14.38 -8.10
N GLU A 30 8.95 14.00 -6.96
CA GLU A 30 9.67 13.52 -5.80
C GLU A 30 10.32 12.16 -6.05
N ALA A 31 9.59 11.26 -6.73
CA ALA A 31 10.11 9.97 -7.14
C ALA A 31 11.31 10.09 -8.08
N GLU A 32 11.31 11.08 -8.99
CA GLU A 32 12.46 11.36 -9.87
C GLU A 32 13.72 11.74 -9.09
N ILE A 33 13.59 12.50 -7.99
CA ILE A 33 14.72 12.87 -7.14
C ILE A 33 15.38 11.62 -6.55
N LEU A 34 14.57 10.70 -6.03
CA LEU A 34 15.07 9.42 -5.48
C LEU A 34 15.64 8.54 -6.58
N MET A 35 14.97 8.45 -7.73
CA MET A 35 15.39 7.58 -8.82
C MET A 35 16.72 8.03 -9.43
N ARG A 36 16.98 9.32 -9.53
CA ARG A 36 18.30 9.84 -9.98
C ARG A 36 19.43 9.30 -9.12
N GLN A 37 19.25 9.26 -7.81
CA GLN A 37 20.27 8.73 -6.89
C GLN A 37 20.35 7.20 -6.92
N LEU A 38 19.21 6.50 -7.06
CA LEU A 38 19.20 5.04 -7.18
C LEU A 38 19.94 4.55 -8.43
N ARG A 39 19.89 5.30 -9.52
CA ARG A 39 20.61 4.98 -10.77
C ARG A 39 22.13 5.03 -10.65
N GLU A 40 22.64 5.81 -9.72
CA GLU A 40 24.09 5.92 -9.49
C GLU A 40 24.66 4.73 -8.74
N LEU A 41 23.79 3.88 -8.15
CA LEU A 41 24.22 2.73 -7.37
C LEU A 41 24.57 1.54 -8.28
N ALA A 42 25.78 1.00 -8.09
CA ALA A 42 26.14 -0.28 -8.67
C ALA A 42 25.31 -1.45 -8.06
N PRO A 43 25.12 -2.57 -8.77
CA PRO A 43 24.34 -3.70 -8.24
C PRO A 43 24.79 -4.17 -6.85
N GLN A 44 26.09 -4.17 -6.55
CA GLN A 44 26.61 -4.55 -5.23
C GLN A 44 26.13 -3.59 -4.13
N GLN A 45 26.11 -2.28 -4.41
CA GLN A 45 25.59 -1.27 -3.49
C GLN A 45 24.08 -1.42 -3.26
N ILE A 46 23.34 -1.79 -4.30
CA ILE A 46 21.89 -2.10 -4.19
C ILE A 46 21.69 -3.36 -3.34
N ALA A 47 22.52 -4.41 -3.52
CA ALA A 47 22.46 -5.64 -2.71
C ALA A 47 22.64 -5.34 -1.22
N GLU A 48 23.67 -4.54 -0.89
CA GLU A 48 23.96 -4.11 0.48
C GLU A 48 22.85 -3.22 1.06
N LEU A 49 22.42 -2.21 0.30
CA LEU A 49 21.39 -1.25 0.74
C LEU A 49 20.05 -1.91 1.05
N MET A 50 19.63 -2.83 0.19
CA MET A 50 18.30 -3.46 0.27
C MET A 50 18.33 -4.85 0.91
N HIS A 51 19.51 -5.35 1.30
CA HIS A 51 19.71 -6.71 1.86
C HIS A 51 19.08 -7.80 0.96
N VAL A 52 19.43 -7.77 -0.32
CA VAL A 52 18.91 -8.70 -1.34
C VAL A 52 20.05 -9.48 -2.01
N SER A 53 19.69 -10.58 -2.69
CA SER A 53 20.66 -11.35 -3.49
C SER A 53 21.15 -10.56 -4.70
N ASP A 54 22.33 -10.92 -5.22
CA ASP A 54 22.92 -10.31 -6.42
C ASP A 54 21.96 -10.32 -7.61
N LYS A 55 21.21 -11.42 -7.79
CA LYS A 55 20.19 -11.53 -8.84
C LYS A 55 19.10 -10.46 -8.72
N ILE A 56 18.62 -10.22 -7.50
CA ILE A 56 17.60 -9.18 -7.24
C ILE A 56 18.20 -7.79 -7.37
N ALA A 57 19.44 -7.61 -6.94
CA ALA A 57 20.15 -6.35 -7.08
C ALA A 57 20.37 -5.96 -8.55
N LEU A 58 20.82 -6.91 -9.37
CA LEU A 58 21.00 -6.70 -10.81
C LEU A 58 19.67 -6.32 -11.48
N LEU A 59 18.59 -7.09 -11.23
CA LEU A 59 17.26 -6.77 -11.74
C LEU A 59 16.84 -5.34 -11.40
N ASN A 60 17.10 -4.89 -10.17
CA ASN A 60 16.70 -3.55 -9.75
C ASN A 60 17.63 -2.46 -10.29
N ALA A 61 18.90 -2.75 -10.53
CA ALA A 61 19.78 -1.84 -11.28
C ALA A 61 19.28 -1.63 -12.72
N GLU A 62 18.84 -2.71 -13.40
CA GLU A 62 18.22 -2.64 -14.73
C GLU A 62 16.93 -1.81 -14.71
N ARG A 63 16.01 -2.09 -13.78
CA ARG A 63 14.77 -1.32 -13.60
C ARG A 63 15.04 0.17 -13.35
N ASN A 64 16.02 0.48 -12.50
CA ASN A 64 16.38 1.86 -12.21
C ASN A 64 16.94 2.57 -13.46
N ALA A 65 17.72 1.88 -14.29
CA ALA A 65 18.26 2.43 -15.53
C ALA A 65 17.17 2.69 -16.57
N GLU A 66 16.20 1.80 -16.69
CA GLU A 66 15.08 1.88 -17.64
C GLU A 66 13.98 2.88 -17.22
N TRP A 67 13.86 3.16 -15.92
CA TRP A 67 12.82 4.04 -15.39
C TRP A 67 12.91 5.45 -15.99
N HIS A 68 11.86 5.96 -16.57
CA HIS A 68 11.83 7.28 -17.22
C HIS A 68 10.42 7.87 -17.27
N THR A 69 10.32 9.17 -17.33
CA THR A 69 9.10 9.93 -17.59
C THR A 69 9.07 10.40 -19.06
N PRO A 70 7.87 10.67 -19.64
CA PRO A 70 6.55 10.57 -19.04
C PRO A 70 6.05 9.12 -18.92
N PHE A 71 5.20 8.83 -17.93
CA PHE A 71 4.53 7.53 -17.83
C PHE A 71 3.38 7.46 -18.83
N THR A 72 3.33 6.36 -19.57
CA THR A 72 2.28 6.03 -20.52
C THR A 72 1.88 4.56 -20.34
N PRO A 73 0.71 4.12 -20.82
CA PRO A 73 0.34 2.71 -20.79
C PRO A 73 1.33 1.77 -21.52
N ASP A 74 2.20 2.30 -22.37
CA ASP A 74 3.21 1.52 -23.07
C ASP A 74 4.45 1.21 -22.22
N ASN A 75 4.72 2.02 -21.18
CA ASN A 75 5.90 1.91 -20.34
C ASN A 75 5.61 1.78 -18.83
N ALA A 76 4.35 1.81 -18.43
CA ALA A 76 3.92 1.77 -17.04
C ALA A 76 2.56 1.09 -16.89
N THR A 77 2.29 0.55 -15.71
CA THR A 77 1.04 -0.15 -15.40
C THR A 77 0.41 0.45 -14.13
N GLN A 78 -0.91 0.40 -14.04
CA GLN A 78 -1.64 0.89 -12.85
C GLN A 78 -1.21 0.14 -11.59
N ALA A 79 -0.99 0.88 -10.52
CA ALA A 79 -0.37 0.39 -9.29
C ALA A 79 -1.10 -0.83 -8.67
N VAL A 80 -2.43 -0.84 -8.68
CA VAL A 80 -3.21 -1.95 -8.09
C VAL A 80 -3.03 -3.27 -8.85
N PHE A 81 -2.68 -3.24 -10.14
CA PHE A 81 -2.42 -4.40 -10.98
C PHE A 81 -0.93 -4.74 -11.06
N MET A 82 -0.05 -3.76 -10.81
CA MET A 82 1.39 -3.96 -10.78
C MET A 82 1.84 -4.65 -9.48
N PHE A 83 1.32 -4.24 -8.32
CA PHE A 83 1.69 -4.87 -7.05
C PHE A 83 1.13 -6.28 -6.94
N ASN A 84 1.98 -7.24 -6.56
CA ASN A 84 1.64 -8.66 -6.43
C ASN A 84 2.12 -9.21 -5.07
N GLY A 85 1.18 -9.70 -4.26
CA GLY A 85 1.44 -10.26 -2.94
C GLY A 85 0.17 -10.34 -2.09
N ASP A 86 0.28 -10.87 -0.89
CA ASP A 86 -0.86 -11.28 -0.04
C ASP A 86 -1.98 -10.22 0.07
N VAL A 87 -1.63 -8.92 0.16
CA VAL A 87 -2.62 -7.82 0.20
C VAL A 87 -3.39 -7.75 -1.11
N TYR A 88 -2.67 -7.77 -2.23
CA TYR A 88 -3.24 -7.62 -3.58
C TYR A 88 -3.97 -8.86 -4.04
N GLU A 89 -3.53 -10.05 -3.60
CA GLU A 89 -4.31 -11.30 -3.75
C GLU A 89 -5.63 -11.23 -2.96
N GLY A 90 -5.63 -10.57 -1.80
CA GLY A 90 -6.85 -10.30 -1.04
C GLY A 90 -7.81 -9.34 -1.75
N ILE A 91 -7.29 -8.31 -2.41
CA ILE A 91 -8.08 -7.37 -3.21
C ILE A 91 -8.60 -8.07 -4.47
N ALA A 92 -7.75 -8.85 -5.15
CA ALA A 92 -8.01 -9.49 -6.44
C ALA A 92 -8.67 -8.53 -7.45
N ALA A 93 -8.00 -7.39 -7.68
CA ALA A 93 -8.54 -6.25 -8.42
C ALA A 93 -8.95 -6.61 -9.87
N ASP A 94 -8.29 -7.58 -10.47
CA ASP A 94 -8.59 -8.13 -11.80
C ASP A 94 -9.96 -8.81 -11.90
N THR A 95 -10.56 -9.17 -10.75
CA THR A 95 -11.88 -9.81 -10.66
C THR A 95 -13.00 -8.84 -10.27
N LEU A 96 -12.65 -7.58 -9.99
CA LEU A 96 -13.60 -6.56 -9.59
C LEU A 96 -14.33 -5.95 -10.79
N LYS A 97 -15.57 -5.54 -10.56
CA LYS A 97 -16.36 -4.82 -11.56
C LYS A 97 -15.86 -3.37 -11.72
N PRO A 98 -16.16 -2.71 -12.85
CA PRO A 98 -15.72 -1.33 -13.09
C PRO A 98 -16.09 -0.35 -11.97
N GLU A 99 -17.31 -0.42 -11.42
CA GLU A 99 -17.74 0.43 -10.31
C GLU A 99 -16.94 0.19 -9.02
N GLN A 100 -16.49 -1.06 -8.77
CA GLN A 100 -15.67 -1.42 -7.63
C GLN A 100 -14.22 -0.92 -7.82
N ILE A 101 -13.70 -0.97 -9.04
CA ILE A 101 -12.40 -0.36 -9.37
C ILE A 101 -12.46 1.16 -9.17
N GLN A 102 -13.55 1.81 -9.56
CA GLN A 102 -13.74 3.24 -9.29
C GLN A 102 -13.82 3.54 -7.79
N TYR A 103 -14.49 2.68 -7.01
CA TYR A 103 -14.45 2.79 -5.55
C TYR A 103 -13.02 2.73 -5.01
N LEU A 104 -12.20 1.77 -5.48
CA LEU A 104 -10.79 1.70 -5.07
C LEU A 104 -10.05 3.00 -5.41
N GLN A 105 -10.20 3.51 -6.63
CA GLN A 105 -9.55 4.74 -7.08
C GLN A 105 -9.90 5.95 -6.20
N GLN A 106 -11.14 6.02 -5.76
CA GLN A 106 -11.64 7.12 -4.93
C GLN A 106 -11.20 7.00 -3.47
N HIS A 107 -11.18 5.78 -2.91
CA HIS A 107 -11.07 5.55 -1.47
C HIS A 107 -9.75 4.93 -1.00
N VAL A 108 -8.88 4.46 -1.89
CA VAL A 108 -7.64 3.77 -1.51
C VAL A 108 -6.41 4.58 -1.88
N ARG A 109 -5.40 4.55 -1.01
CA ARG A 109 -4.06 5.11 -1.24
C ARG A 109 -3.02 4.05 -0.90
N LEU A 110 -2.06 3.85 -1.79
CA LEU A 110 -1.00 2.88 -1.66
C LEU A 110 0.27 3.63 -1.27
N LEU A 111 0.80 3.36 -0.08
CA LEU A 111 2.06 3.94 0.37
C LEU A 111 3.22 3.31 -0.42
N SER A 112 4.25 4.07 -0.69
CA SER A 112 5.40 3.62 -1.50
C SER A 112 6.68 4.31 -1.06
N GLY A 113 7.79 3.56 -0.97
CA GLY A 113 9.09 4.12 -0.69
C GLY A 113 9.58 5.05 -1.78
N LEU A 114 9.30 4.73 -3.06
CA LEU A 114 9.69 5.55 -4.21
C LEU A 114 8.68 6.64 -4.57
N TYR A 115 7.39 6.29 -4.62
CA TYR A 115 6.34 7.20 -5.10
C TYR A 115 5.60 7.94 -3.98
N GLY A 116 5.94 7.69 -2.71
CA GLY A 116 5.25 8.26 -1.55
C GLY A 116 3.84 7.72 -1.39
N VAL A 117 2.91 8.23 -2.18
CA VAL A 117 1.49 7.82 -2.21
C VAL A 117 1.06 7.63 -3.67
N LEU A 118 0.41 6.50 -3.94
CA LEU A 118 -0.22 6.20 -5.22
C LEU A 118 -1.74 6.01 -5.04
N ARG A 119 -2.49 6.42 -6.04
CA ARG A 119 -3.87 5.95 -6.24
C ARG A 119 -3.83 4.60 -6.95
N PRO A 120 -4.86 3.74 -6.81
CA PRO A 120 -4.89 2.43 -7.46
C PRO A 120 -4.64 2.43 -8.97
N LEU A 121 -5.14 3.43 -9.70
CA LEU A 121 -4.97 3.55 -11.14
C LEU A 121 -3.81 4.47 -11.56
N ASP A 122 -2.97 4.92 -10.64
CA ASP A 122 -1.76 5.65 -11.00
C ASP A 122 -0.80 4.72 -11.75
N LEU A 123 -0.28 5.19 -12.87
CA LEU A 123 0.75 4.50 -13.61
C LEU A 123 2.05 4.46 -12.80
N MET A 124 2.67 3.31 -12.74
CA MET A 124 3.98 3.14 -12.13
C MET A 124 4.86 2.22 -12.97
N GLN A 125 6.14 2.48 -12.94
CA GLN A 125 7.15 1.56 -13.47
C GLN A 125 7.72 0.68 -12.36
N PRO A 126 8.21 -0.52 -12.69
CA PRO A 126 8.76 -1.45 -11.72
C PRO A 126 9.92 -0.84 -10.93
N TYR A 127 9.93 -1.10 -9.63
CA TYR A 127 10.97 -0.66 -8.72
C TYR A 127 11.05 -1.56 -7.49
N ARG A 128 12.14 -1.41 -6.71
CA ARG A 128 12.21 -1.91 -5.36
C ARG A 128 12.88 -0.86 -4.48
N LEU A 129 12.14 -0.30 -3.56
CA LEU A 129 12.62 0.60 -2.51
C LEU A 129 11.62 0.54 -1.35
N GLU A 130 11.98 -0.17 -0.29
CA GLU A 130 11.14 -0.31 0.89
C GLU A 130 11.23 0.95 1.75
N MET A 131 10.14 1.35 2.40
CA MET A 131 10.09 2.60 3.19
C MET A 131 11.11 2.61 4.34
N GLY A 132 11.39 1.43 4.91
CA GLY A 132 12.38 1.27 5.98
C GLY A 132 13.84 1.24 5.52
N THR A 133 14.11 1.33 4.21
CA THR A 133 15.48 1.32 3.67
C THR A 133 16.26 2.54 4.15
N ALA A 134 17.47 2.31 4.68
CA ALA A 134 18.38 3.36 5.14
C ALA A 134 19.08 4.06 3.96
N PHE A 135 18.28 4.53 3.00
CA PHE A 135 18.77 5.22 1.81
C PHE A 135 19.05 6.68 2.13
N ALA A 136 20.34 7.02 2.29
CA ALA A 136 20.79 8.40 2.44
C ALA A 136 20.52 9.16 1.15
N ASN A 137 19.95 10.34 1.27
CA ASN A 137 19.45 11.12 0.15
C ASN A 137 19.65 12.63 0.37
N THR A 138 19.25 13.46 -0.56
CA THR A 138 19.44 14.92 -0.50
C THR A 138 18.72 15.61 0.66
N ARG A 139 17.75 14.94 1.32
CA ARG A 139 16.95 15.51 2.42
C ARG A 139 17.22 14.86 3.77
N GLY A 140 17.95 13.74 3.81
CA GLY A 140 18.23 13.07 5.07
C GLY A 140 18.88 11.70 4.94
N LYS A 141 18.89 10.96 6.05
CA LYS A 141 19.60 9.67 6.18
C LYS A 141 18.79 8.47 5.73
N ASN A 142 17.48 8.64 5.51
CA ASN A 142 16.55 7.58 5.19
C ASN A 142 15.30 8.15 4.48
N LEU A 143 14.40 7.27 4.07
CA LEU A 143 13.19 7.68 3.35
C LEU A 143 12.17 8.40 4.24
N TYR A 144 12.13 8.12 5.54
CA TYR A 144 11.23 8.86 6.45
C TYR A 144 11.63 10.34 6.52
N GLU A 145 12.93 10.64 6.51
CA GLU A 145 13.42 12.01 6.47
C GLU A 145 13.22 12.64 5.09
N PHE A 146 13.35 11.85 4.01
CA PHE A 146 13.07 12.33 2.65
C PHE A 146 11.61 12.78 2.50
N TRP A 147 10.69 11.93 2.90
CA TRP A 147 9.27 12.19 2.76
C TRP A 147 8.77 13.22 3.77
N GLY A 148 9.35 13.25 4.98
CA GLY A 148 8.97 14.21 6.02
C GLY A 148 7.46 14.27 6.22
N ASP A 149 6.85 15.42 5.95
CA ASP A 149 5.40 15.63 6.04
C ASP A 149 4.67 15.50 4.69
N ILE A 150 5.38 15.37 3.56
CA ILE A 150 4.81 15.37 2.19
C ILE A 150 3.66 14.35 2.05
N ILE A 151 3.87 13.12 2.53
CA ILE A 151 2.84 12.07 2.49
C ILE A 151 1.62 12.48 3.31
N THR A 152 1.84 13.01 4.52
CA THR A 152 0.75 13.41 5.42
C THR A 152 -0.03 14.60 4.87
N ASP A 153 0.65 15.57 4.30
CA ASP A 153 0.03 16.75 3.69
C ASP A 153 -0.85 16.33 2.51
N LEU A 154 -0.36 15.45 1.62
CA LEU A 154 -1.16 14.92 0.52
C LEU A 154 -2.39 14.12 1.01
N LEU A 155 -2.25 13.32 2.06
CA LEU A 155 -3.38 12.60 2.65
C LEU A 155 -4.41 13.58 3.26
N ASN A 156 -3.96 14.63 3.94
CA ASN A 156 -4.84 15.67 4.49
C ASN A 156 -5.60 16.41 3.39
N ASP A 157 -4.91 16.77 2.29
CA ASP A 157 -5.54 17.44 1.15
C ASP A 157 -6.56 16.52 0.46
N THR A 158 -6.22 15.24 0.31
CA THR A 158 -7.14 14.23 -0.24
C THR A 158 -8.40 14.08 0.61
N LEU A 159 -8.24 14.00 1.93
CA LEU A 159 -9.35 13.92 2.87
C LEU A 159 -10.24 15.17 2.81
N ALA A 160 -9.62 16.35 2.82
CA ALA A 160 -10.34 17.63 2.77
C ALA A 160 -11.14 17.79 1.47
N GLN A 161 -10.53 17.48 0.31
CA GLN A 161 -11.20 17.54 -1.00
C GLN A 161 -12.41 16.61 -1.09
N ALA A 162 -12.35 15.45 -0.44
CA ALA A 162 -13.45 14.50 -0.39
C ALA A 162 -14.46 14.76 0.74
N GLY A 163 -14.28 15.81 1.54
CA GLY A 163 -15.11 16.07 2.71
C GLY A 163 -15.11 14.94 3.74
N SER A 164 -13.99 14.25 3.87
CA SER A 164 -13.82 13.10 4.77
C SER A 164 -12.83 13.42 5.89
N ASP A 165 -13.08 12.88 7.05
CA ASP A 165 -12.25 13.01 8.26
C ASP A 165 -11.81 11.62 8.81
N ILE A 166 -11.90 10.55 8.00
CA ILE A 166 -11.60 9.19 8.44
C ILE A 166 -10.54 8.57 7.57
N LEU A 167 -9.46 8.07 8.22
CA LEU A 167 -8.41 7.27 7.62
C LEU A 167 -8.36 5.88 8.26
N VAL A 168 -8.54 4.84 7.45
CA VAL A 168 -8.42 3.44 7.86
C VAL A 168 -7.02 2.94 7.50
N ASN A 169 -6.22 2.64 8.52
CA ASN A 169 -4.85 2.17 8.35
C ASN A 169 -4.81 0.65 8.18
N LEU A 170 -4.60 0.20 6.98
CA LEU A 170 -4.32 -1.19 6.62
C LEU A 170 -2.87 -1.39 6.16
N ALA A 171 -2.02 -0.38 6.31
CA ALA A 171 -0.59 -0.49 6.04
C ALA A 171 0.16 -1.19 7.20
N SER A 172 1.37 -1.66 6.92
CA SER A 172 2.28 -2.13 7.96
C SER A 172 2.83 -0.96 8.78
N GLN A 173 3.36 -1.24 9.97
CA GLN A 173 4.01 -0.23 10.80
C GLN A 173 5.16 0.47 10.06
N GLU A 174 5.94 -0.28 9.27
CA GLU A 174 7.03 0.26 8.45
C GLU A 174 6.53 1.37 7.53
N TYR A 175 5.48 1.10 6.76
CA TYR A 175 4.94 2.08 5.81
C TYR A 175 4.16 3.19 6.49
N PHE A 176 3.33 2.86 7.48
CA PHE A 176 2.52 3.88 8.17
C PHE A 176 3.35 4.85 9.02
N LYS A 177 4.57 4.48 9.42
CA LYS A 177 5.53 5.38 10.09
C LYS A 177 5.90 6.60 9.22
N SER A 178 5.72 6.55 7.90
CA SER A 178 5.88 7.70 7.01
C SER A 178 4.75 8.74 7.13
N VAL A 179 3.66 8.41 7.81
CA VAL A 179 2.55 9.31 8.09
C VAL A 179 2.74 9.94 9.47
N ASN A 180 2.85 11.26 9.51
CA ASN A 180 2.95 12.00 10.76
C ASN A 180 1.57 12.12 11.43
N THR A 181 1.26 11.20 12.34
CA THR A 181 -0.05 11.13 13.01
C THR A 181 -0.39 12.38 13.84
N LYS A 182 0.59 13.19 14.23
CA LYS A 182 0.36 14.45 14.93
C LYS A 182 -0.17 15.55 14.02
N LYS A 183 0.12 15.47 12.72
CA LYS A 183 -0.33 16.41 11.68
C LYS A 183 -1.53 15.89 10.88
N LEU A 184 -1.84 14.60 11.00
CA LEU A 184 -2.96 13.99 10.32
C LEU A 184 -4.29 14.59 10.83
N LYS A 185 -5.09 15.13 9.92
CA LYS A 185 -6.38 15.76 10.19
C LYS A 185 -7.54 14.79 10.01
N ALA A 186 -7.42 13.59 10.60
CA ALA A 186 -8.42 12.54 10.47
C ALA A 186 -8.49 11.67 11.73
N ARG A 187 -9.67 11.13 11.99
CA ARG A 187 -9.85 10.01 12.90
C ARG A 187 -9.17 8.79 12.29
N LEU A 188 -8.21 8.24 13.02
CA LEU A 188 -7.49 7.04 12.59
C LEU A 188 -8.18 5.79 13.14
N ILE A 189 -8.46 4.84 12.24
CA ILE A 189 -8.96 3.51 12.57
C ILE A 189 -7.94 2.49 12.05
N THR A 190 -7.49 1.57 12.92
CA THR A 190 -6.53 0.53 12.55
C THR A 190 -7.16 -0.86 12.76
N PRO A 191 -7.64 -1.52 11.70
CA PRO A 191 -8.07 -2.91 11.76
C PRO A 191 -6.89 -3.84 12.05
N VAL A 192 -7.08 -4.76 13.00
CA VAL A 192 -6.09 -5.77 13.41
C VAL A 192 -6.69 -7.15 13.22
N PHE A 193 -6.03 -7.98 12.43
CA PHE A 193 -6.48 -9.34 12.11
C PHE A 193 -5.69 -10.36 12.92
N LYS A 194 -6.40 -11.18 13.70
CA LYS A 194 -5.82 -12.24 14.55
C LYS A 194 -6.41 -13.58 14.19
N ASP A 195 -5.55 -14.55 14.00
CA ASP A 195 -5.90 -15.94 13.72
C ASP A 195 -5.66 -16.79 14.95
N GLU A 196 -6.58 -17.72 15.22
CA GLU A 196 -6.39 -18.74 16.25
C GLU A 196 -5.35 -19.75 15.77
N LYS A 197 -4.39 -20.06 16.65
CA LYS A 197 -3.44 -21.14 16.48
C LYS A 197 -3.12 -21.75 17.83
N ASN A 198 -3.39 -23.05 17.98
CA ASN A 198 -3.20 -23.77 19.22
C ASN A 198 -3.96 -23.10 20.39
N GLY A 199 -5.21 -22.71 20.20
CA GLY A 199 -6.08 -22.10 21.21
C GLY A 199 -5.73 -20.65 21.58
N LYS A 200 -4.83 -19.98 20.84
CA LYS A 200 -4.44 -18.58 21.09
C LYS A 200 -4.58 -17.74 19.83
N TYR A 201 -5.20 -16.56 19.97
CA TYR A 201 -5.31 -15.58 18.90
C TYR A 201 -4.03 -14.74 18.77
N LYS A 202 -3.44 -14.72 17.59
CA LYS A 202 -2.24 -13.94 17.27
C LYS A 202 -2.24 -13.42 15.84
N ILE A 203 -1.47 -12.38 15.57
CA ILE A 203 -1.24 -11.91 14.21
C ILE A 203 -0.32 -12.90 13.49
N ILE A 204 -0.82 -13.48 12.41
CA ILE A 204 -0.03 -14.33 11.49
C ILE A 204 0.19 -13.50 10.23
N SER A 205 1.44 -13.17 9.95
CA SER A 205 1.83 -12.12 8.98
C SER A 205 1.14 -12.24 7.62
N PHE A 206 1.19 -13.42 6.98
CA PHE A 206 0.61 -13.59 5.63
C PHE A 206 -0.93 -13.58 5.66
N TYR A 207 -1.58 -14.14 6.69
CA TYR A 207 -3.02 -14.05 6.87
C TYR A 207 -3.48 -12.60 7.11
N ALA A 208 -2.77 -11.87 7.98
CA ALA A 208 -3.10 -10.48 8.26
C ALA A 208 -2.92 -9.59 7.03
N LYS A 209 -1.91 -9.83 6.19
CA LYS A 209 -1.73 -9.12 4.92
C LYS A 209 -2.90 -9.38 3.97
N ARG A 210 -3.27 -10.65 3.77
CA ARG A 210 -4.40 -11.03 2.93
C ARG A 210 -5.72 -10.42 3.43
N ALA A 211 -5.97 -10.49 4.75
CA ALA A 211 -7.16 -9.92 5.37
C ALA A 211 -7.30 -8.39 5.16
N ARG A 212 -6.18 -7.66 5.15
CA ARG A 212 -6.18 -6.23 4.80
C ARG A 212 -6.68 -5.98 3.38
N GLY A 213 -6.23 -6.79 2.44
CA GLY A 213 -6.73 -6.74 1.06
C GLY A 213 -8.20 -7.13 0.95
N LEU A 214 -8.62 -8.19 1.64
CA LEU A 214 -10.01 -8.64 1.70
C LEU A 214 -10.94 -7.55 2.28
N MET A 215 -10.49 -6.81 3.29
CA MET A 215 -11.29 -5.72 3.86
C MET A 215 -11.51 -4.58 2.86
N VAL A 216 -10.49 -4.23 2.07
CA VAL A 216 -10.64 -3.25 0.98
C VAL A 216 -11.59 -3.77 -0.09
N ARG A 217 -11.47 -5.05 -0.47
CA ARG A 217 -12.39 -5.69 -1.40
C ARG A 217 -13.83 -5.66 -0.89
N TYR A 218 -14.05 -6.06 0.36
CA TYR A 218 -15.34 -6.02 1.03
C TYR A 218 -15.94 -4.61 0.98
N ALA A 219 -15.14 -3.59 1.31
CA ALA A 219 -15.60 -2.22 1.25
C ALA A 219 -16.02 -1.79 -0.17
N ALA A 220 -15.27 -2.21 -1.20
CA ALA A 220 -15.59 -1.91 -2.59
C ALA A 220 -16.84 -2.66 -3.09
N GLU A 221 -16.98 -3.94 -2.74
CA GLU A 221 -18.15 -4.76 -3.14
C GLU A 221 -19.46 -4.28 -2.50
N HIS A 222 -19.39 -3.71 -1.29
CA HIS A 222 -20.55 -3.20 -0.56
C HIS A 222 -20.67 -1.66 -0.62
N ASN A 223 -19.80 -0.98 -1.39
CA ASN A 223 -19.78 0.48 -1.52
C ASN A 223 -19.81 1.21 -0.16
N ILE A 224 -18.97 0.78 0.78
CA ILE A 224 -18.98 1.24 2.17
C ILE A 224 -18.35 2.64 2.28
N THR A 225 -19.12 3.59 2.78
CA THR A 225 -18.69 4.97 3.07
C THR A 225 -18.71 5.28 4.58
N ASP A 226 -19.51 4.56 5.36
CA ASP A 226 -19.56 4.62 6.81
C ASP A 226 -18.59 3.57 7.40
N PRO A 227 -17.56 3.96 8.18
CA PRO A 227 -16.61 3.03 8.76
C PRO A 227 -17.25 1.99 9.69
N GLU A 228 -18.36 2.31 10.34
CA GLU A 228 -19.03 1.36 11.25
C GLU A 228 -19.48 0.09 10.51
N MET A 229 -19.78 0.21 9.21
CA MET A 229 -20.14 -0.94 8.38
C MET A 229 -18.98 -1.92 8.16
N LEU A 230 -17.72 -1.49 8.35
CA LEU A 230 -16.56 -2.38 8.31
C LEU A 230 -16.58 -3.42 9.44
N LYS A 231 -17.28 -3.15 10.54
CA LYS A 231 -17.44 -4.12 11.65
C LYS A 231 -18.21 -5.37 11.25
N ASN A 232 -18.95 -5.33 10.13
CA ASN A 232 -19.66 -6.47 9.57
C ASN A 232 -18.77 -7.33 8.66
N PHE A 233 -17.49 -7.00 8.50
CA PHE A 233 -16.55 -7.77 7.70
C PHE A 233 -16.44 -9.21 8.19
N ASP A 234 -16.72 -10.17 7.31
CA ASP A 234 -16.81 -11.61 7.61
C ASP A 234 -16.04 -12.51 6.62
N TYR A 235 -15.33 -11.90 5.64
CA TYR A 235 -14.62 -12.66 4.61
C TYR A 235 -13.61 -13.62 5.22
N GLU A 236 -13.55 -14.82 4.66
CA GLU A 236 -12.71 -15.93 5.12
C GLU A 236 -12.91 -16.29 6.61
N GLY A 237 -14.07 -15.96 7.20
CA GLY A 237 -14.42 -16.34 8.58
C GLY A 237 -13.85 -15.40 9.66
N TYR A 238 -13.39 -14.21 9.31
CA TYR A 238 -13.10 -13.17 10.30
C TYR A 238 -14.39 -12.61 10.87
N ALA A 239 -14.35 -12.23 12.16
CA ALA A 239 -15.43 -11.53 12.82
C ALA A 239 -14.89 -10.43 13.74
N PHE A 240 -15.59 -9.30 13.79
CA PHE A 240 -15.27 -8.21 14.69
C PHE A 240 -15.42 -8.63 16.14
N ASN A 241 -14.40 -8.34 16.96
CA ASN A 241 -14.40 -8.68 18.38
C ASN A 241 -14.46 -7.40 19.23
N VAL A 242 -15.63 -7.10 19.77
CA VAL A 242 -15.88 -5.89 20.58
C VAL A 242 -14.97 -5.84 21.80
N ALA A 243 -14.81 -6.97 22.51
CA ALA A 243 -14.05 -7.01 23.76
C ALA A 243 -12.55 -6.79 23.59
N ALA A 244 -12.02 -7.09 22.39
CA ALA A 244 -10.60 -6.89 22.07
C ALA A 244 -10.33 -5.57 21.35
N SER A 245 -11.36 -4.80 21.04
CA SER A 245 -11.29 -3.55 20.27
C SER A 245 -11.40 -2.32 21.17
N ASN A 246 -10.94 -1.20 20.64
CA ASN A 246 -11.12 0.13 21.23
C ASN A 246 -11.54 1.14 20.14
N GLU A 247 -11.55 2.43 20.45
CA GLU A 247 -12.00 3.50 19.52
C GLU A 247 -11.16 3.57 18.23
N SER A 248 -9.87 3.29 18.29
CA SER A 248 -8.93 3.40 17.17
C SER A 248 -8.40 2.06 16.65
N GLU A 249 -8.41 1.01 17.44
CA GLU A 249 -7.96 -0.32 17.07
C GLU A 249 -9.14 -1.29 17.05
N TRP A 250 -9.48 -1.80 15.85
CA TRP A 250 -10.59 -2.70 15.61
C TRP A 250 -10.09 -4.10 15.33
N VAL A 251 -10.33 -5.01 16.27
CA VAL A 251 -9.80 -6.37 16.20
C VAL A 251 -10.81 -7.30 15.53
N PHE A 252 -10.35 -7.96 14.47
CA PHE A 252 -11.08 -9.02 13.78
C PHE A 252 -10.39 -10.36 14.08
N MET A 253 -11.17 -11.35 14.48
CA MET A 253 -10.65 -12.66 14.87
C MET A 253 -11.20 -13.73 13.96
N ARG A 254 -10.34 -14.69 13.61
CA ARG A 254 -10.72 -15.88 12.84
C ARG A 254 -10.28 -17.13 13.58
N LYS A 255 -11.19 -18.11 13.68
CA LYS A 255 -10.88 -19.42 14.25
C LYS A 255 -9.86 -20.17 13.41
N GLU A 256 -9.15 -21.12 14.05
CA GLU A 256 -8.19 -21.97 13.37
C GLU A 256 -8.86 -22.67 12.18
N GLN A 257 -8.24 -22.49 10.99
CA GLN A 257 -8.75 -23.12 9.79
C GLN A 257 -8.29 -24.58 9.77
N THR A 258 -9.22 -25.51 9.86
CA THR A 258 -8.96 -26.93 9.61
C THR A 258 -8.65 -27.10 8.10
N LYS A 259 -7.53 -27.76 7.83
CA LYS A 259 -7.13 -28.13 6.46
C LYS A 259 -8.11 -29.12 5.85
#